data_35f267be75c0d371df0db88e41e48d12
#
_entry.id   35f267be75c0d371df0db88e41e48d12
#
_cell.length_a   1.000
_cell.length_b   1.000
_cell.length_c   1.000
_cell.angle_alpha   90.00
_cell.angle_beta   90.00
_cell.angle_gamma   90.00
#
_symmetry.space_group_name_H-M   'P 1'
#
loop_
_entity.id
_entity.type
_entity.pdbx_description
1 polymer ?
#
loop_
_entity_poly.entity_id
_entity_poly.type
_entity_poly.pdbx_seq_one_letter_code
_entity_poly.pdbx_strand_id
1 'polypeptide(L)'
;MTAALGHLVVEGLGPIRRVELDLTTDITVLIGANGSGKSNLVSALELVSRVVDNTATDRLTRQAGVARQYFDGPSGSVDSILIELTQEKSSNNGLSLTYRTRIENDINDQPLYTEELTFQDNSGTPPLFRQEFGPSQHSAIQRIACDPAHELYGAVESFIPLVSSCRVFHFDDVSANAPVKGFSTVGDDIYLRSDAENIAAYLLKVRNDHPEHYQRIVSAVR
;
A
#
# COMPACT_ATOMS: atom_id res chain seq x y z
N MET A 1 -0.25 -13.19 17.55
CA MET A 1 0.12 -11.81 17.17
C MET A 1 -0.26 -11.68 15.71
N THR A 2 -0.98 -10.65 15.34
CA THR A 2 -1.32 -10.35 13.95
C THR A 2 -0.05 -9.94 13.21
N ALA A 3 0.15 -10.45 12.02
CA ALA A 3 1.25 -10.01 11.15
C ALA A 3 1.10 -8.51 10.87
N ALA A 4 2.19 -7.76 10.89
CA ALA A 4 2.23 -6.32 10.65
C ALA A 4 3.30 -5.98 9.61
N LEU A 5 3.14 -4.86 8.91
CA LEU A 5 4.21 -4.30 8.10
C LEU A 5 5.25 -3.66 9.02
N GLY A 6 6.52 -4.01 8.86
CA GLY A 6 7.61 -3.54 9.70
C GLY A 6 8.49 -2.50 9.02
N HIS A 7 8.70 -2.61 7.71
CA HIS A 7 9.60 -1.73 6.99
C HIS A 7 9.09 -1.43 5.57
N LEU A 8 9.30 -0.19 5.13
CA LEU A 8 8.96 0.29 3.80
C LEU A 8 10.17 0.99 3.17
N VAL A 9 10.53 0.60 1.95
CA VAL A 9 11.46 1.35 1.10
C VAL A 9 10.73 1.82 -0.14
N VAL A 10 10.92 3.08 -0.52
CA VAL A 10 10.41 3.66 -1.78
C VAL A 10 11.54 4.35 -2.49
N GLU A 11 11.74 4.02 -3.76
CA GLU A 11 12.71 4.67 -4.64
C GLU A 11 12.06 5.08 -5.95
N GLY A 12 12.47 6.23 -6.48
CA GLY A 12 12.15 6.64 -7.83
C GLY A 12 10.73 7.15 -8.04
N LEU A 13 9.96 7.47 -6.99
CA LEU A 13 8.56 7.88 -7.11
C LEU A 13 8.39 9.40 -6.92
N GLY A 14 8.03 10.12 -7.97
CA GLY A 14 7.80 11.56 -7.93
C GLY A 14 9.03 12.30 -7.37
N PRO A 15 8.91 13.12 -6.30
CA PRO A 15 10.05 13.80 -5.68
C PRO A 15 10.92 12.90 -4.80
N ILE A 16 10.56 11.62 -4.63
CA ILE A 16 11.27 10.68 -3.76
C ILE A 16 12.34 9.96 -4.56
N ARG A 17 13.61 10.31 -4.37
CA ARG A 17 14.72 9.53 -4.90
C ARG A 17 14.87 8.20 -4.18
N ARG A 18 14.93 8.24 -2.84
CA ARG A 18 14.92 7.08 -1.94
C ARG A 18 14.49 7.51 -0.55
N VAL A 19 13.64 6.73 0.06
CA VAL A 19 13.25 6.85 1.47
C VAL A 19 13.05 5.47 2.07
N GLU A 20 13.43 5.34 3.34
CA GLU A 20 13.21 4.14 4.16
C GLU A 20 12.45 4.55 5.42
N LEU A 21 11.48 3.74 5.80
CA LEU A 21 10.65 3.96 7.00
C LEU A 21 10.47 2.68 7.78
N ASP A 22 10.66 2.78 9.08
CA ASP A 22 10.22 1.76 10.03
C ASP A 22 8.75 1.98 10.38
N LEU A 23 7.94 0.93 10.20
CA LEU A 23 6.50 0.90 10.48
C LEU A 23 6.17 0.06 11.72
N THR A 24 7.15 -0.12 12.61
CA THR A 24 7.06 -0.99 13.79
C THR A 24 6.20 -0.42 14.92
N THR A 25 5.78 0.84 14.80
CA THR A 25 4.92 1.53 15.76
C THR A 25 3.47 1.64 15.26
N ASP A 26 2.52 1.68 16.18
CA ASP A 26 1.09 1.82 15.88
C ASP A 26 0.76 3.09 15.07
N ILE A 27 1.57 4.13 15.22
CA ILE A 27 1.40 5.41 14.53
C ILE A 27 2.74 5.93 14.04
N THR A 28 2.82 6.24 12.74
CA THR A 28 3.97 6.93 12.13
C THR A 28 3.51 8.30 11.62
N VAL A 29 4.19 9.36 12.02
CA VAL A 29 3.86 10.75 11.65
C VAL A 29 4.91 11.30 10.68
N LEU A 30 4.45 11.75 9.50
CA LEU A 30 5.30 12.37 8.49
C LEU A 30 5.21 13.89 8.58
N ILE A 31 6.32 14.55 8.88
CA ILE A 31 6.41 16.02 8.98
C ILE A 31 7.39 16.53 7.92
N GLY A 32 7.06 17.63 7.27
CA GLY A 32 7.93 18.26 6.27
C GLY A 32 7.22 19.33 5.47
N ALA A 33 7.98 20.12 4.70
CA ALA A 33 7.46 21.19 3.85
C ALA A 33 6.50 20.67 2.77
N ASN A 34 5.69 21.57 2.19
CA ASN A 34 4.87 21.22 1.02
C ASN A 34 5.79 20.82 -0.15
N GLY A 35 5.40 19.79 -0.88
CA GLY A 35 6.21 19.26 -1.98
C GLY A 35 7.35 18.31 -1.56
N SER A 36 7.56 18.05 -0.26
CA SER A 36 8.64 17.16 0.22
C SER A 36 8.43 15.67 -0.05
N GLY A 37 7.31 15.27 -0.70
CA GLY A 37 7.03 13.87 -1.04
C GLY A 37 6.19 13.10 -0.03
N LYS A 38 5.68 13.73 1.06
CA LYS A 38 4.84 13.02 2.05
C LYS A 38 3.66 12.29 1.44
N SER A 39 2.89 12.98 0.59
CA SER A 39 1.74 12.38 -0.10
C SER A 39 2.17 11.29 -1.10
N ASN A 40 3.32 11.46 -1.76
CA ASN A 40 3.85 10.44 -2.66
C ASN A 40 4.25 9.16 -1.90
N LEU A 41 4.81 9.32 -0.68
CA LEU A 41 5.14 8.18 0.16
C LEU A 41 3.88 7.39 0.59
N VAL A 42 2.83 8.10 0.99
CA VAL A 42 1.53 7.48 1.30
C VAL A 42 0.93 6.80 0.05
N SER A 43 1.04 7.47 -1.12
CA SER A 43 0.59 6.90 -2.40
C SER A 43 1.38 5.68 -2.83
N ALA A 44 2.63 5.50 -2.38
CA ALA A 44 3.40 4.29 -2.65
C ALA A 44 2.73 3.04 -2.06
N LEU A 45 2.22 3.12 -0.83
CA LEU A 45 1.47 2.01 -0.21
C LEU A 45 0.21 1.67 -1.00
N GLU A 46 -0.54 2.68 -1.45
CA GLU A 46 -1.70 2.46 -2.31
C GLU A 46 -1.30 1.86 -3.66
N LEU A 47 -0.17 2.26 -4.22
CA LEU A 47 0.32 1.73 -5.49
C LEU A 47 0.65 0.25 -5.37
N VAL A 48 1.35 -0.17 -4.31
CA VAL A 48 1.64 -1.59 -4.06
C VAL A 48 0.36 -2.40 -3.88
N SER A 49 -0.60 -1.90 -3.08
CA SER A 49 -1.90 -2.56 -2.94
C SER A 49 -2.56 -2.81 -4.30
N ARG A 50 -2.53 -1.81 -5.18
CA ARG A 50 -3.10 -1.92 -6.53
C ARG A 50 -2.31 -2.84 -7.45
N VAL A 51 -0.97 -2.91 -7.33
CA VAL A 51 -0.14 -3.89 -8.06
C VAL A 51 -0.57 -5.29 -7.68
N VAL A 52 -0.62 -5.57 -6.38
CA VAL A 52 -1.03 -6.87 -5.86
C VAL A 52 -2.46 -7.25 -6.27
N ASP A 53 -3.39 -6.29 -6.32
CA ASP A 53 -4.78 -6.52 -6.74
C ASP A 53 -4.97 -6.49 -8.28
N ASN A 54 -3.90 -6.37 -9.07
CA ASN A 54 -3.93 -6.22 -10.54
C ASN A 54 -4.77 -5.01 -11.03
N THR A 55 -4.90 -3.96 -10.22
CA THR A 55 -5.66 -2.73 -10.56
C THR A 55 -4.75 -1.52 -10.81
N ALA A 56 -3.43 -1.67 -10.65
CA ALA A 56 -2.46 -0.58 -10.80
C ALA A 56 -2.38 -0.07 -12.24
N THR A 57 -2.45 -0.96 -13.23
CA THR A 57 -2.33 -0.62 -14.66
C THR A 57 -3.34 0.44 -15.06
N ASP A 58 -4.61 0.29 -14.70
CA ASP A 58 -5.66 1.26 -15.00
C ASP A 58 -5.38 2.65 -14.42
N ARG A 59 -4.83 2.72 -13.22
CA ARG A 59 -4.48 4.00 -12.57
C ARG A 59 -3.27 4.65 -13.22
N LEU A 60 -2.20 3.89 -13.41
CA LEU A 60 -0.94 4.39 -13.97
C LEU A 60 -1.15 4.92 -15.38
N THR A 61 -1.92 4.23 -16.20
CA THR A 61 -2.23 4.67 -17.58
C THR A 61 -3.15 5.88 -17.62
N ARG A 62 -4.16 5.97 -16.74
CA ARG A 62 -5.08 7.13 -16.67
C ARG A 62 -4.41 8.40 -16.14
N GLN A 63 -3.38 8.30 -15.32
CA GLN A 63 -2.65 9.43 -14.73
C GLN A 63 -1.52 9.96 -15.63
N ALA A 64 -1.63 9.85 -16.93
CA ALA A 64 -0.68 10.35 -17.92
C ALA A 64 0.61 9.51 -18.11
N GLY A 65 0.53 8.20 -17.81
CA GLY A 65 1.59 7.25 -18.06
C GLY A 65 2.50 7.01 -16.85
N VAL A 66 3.25 5.92 -16.93
CA VAL A 66 4.15 5.47 -15.85
C VAL A 66 5.38 6.38 -15.77
N ALA A 67 5.93 6.76 -16.92
CA ALA A 67 7.16 7.55 -17.00
C ALA A 67 7.06 8.91 -16.28
N ARG A 68 5.88 9.53 -16.23
CA ARG A 68 5.66 10.81 -15.51
C ARG A 68 5.69 10.68 -13.99
N GLN A 69 5.64 9.48 -13.47
CA GLN A 69 5.71 9.22 -12.04
C GLN A 69 7.11 8.94 -11.54
N TYR A 70 8.08 8.82 -12.46
CA TYR A 70 9.48 8.62 -12.10
C TYR A 70 10.09 9.86 -11.45
N PHE A 71 11.07 9.62 -10.60
CA PHE A 71 11.85 10.70 -10.02
C PHE A 71 12.65 11.43 -11.12
N ASP A 72 12.48 12.74 -11.16
CA ASP A 72 13.28 13.65 -11.97
C ASP A 72 13.66 14.87 -11.11
N GLY A 73 14.94 15.01 -10.81
CA GLY A 73 15.41 16.03 -9.87
C GLY A 73 16.87 16.41 -10.06
N PRO A 74 17.38 17.35 -9.24
CA PRO A 74 18.74 17.88 -9.36
C PRO A 74 19.86 16.83 -9.31
N SER A 75 19.57 15.67 -8.72
CA SER A 75 20.51 14.55 -8.59
C SER A 75 20.38 13.51 -9.71
N GLY A 76 19.66 13.83 -10.78
CA GLY A 76 19.42 12.96 -11.94
C GLY A 76 17.98 12.47 -12.02
N SER A 77 17.68 11.71 -13.06
CA SER A 77 16.41 11.02 -13.28
C SER A 77 16.58 9.52 -13.14
N VAL A 78 15.46 8.82 -12.90
CA VAL A 78 15.39 7.35 -12.90
C VAL A 78 14.30 6.90 -13.88
N ASP A 79 14.34 5.64 -14.27
CA ASP A 79 13.44 5.01 -15.23
C ASP A 79 12.62 3.88 -14.61
N SER A 80 12.60 3.80 -13.30
CA SER A 80 11.83 2.80 -12.56
C SER A 80 11.41 3.31 -11.18
N ILE A 81 10.31 2.76 -10.67
CA ILE A 81 9.88 2.89 -9.28
C ILE A 81 10.16 1.57 -8.58
N LEU A 82 10.78 1.61 -7.40
CA LEU A 82 10.96 0.43 -6.57
C LEU A 82 10.25 0.65 -5.24
N ILE A 83 9.44 -0.34 -4.85
CA ILE A 83 8.80 -0.36 -3.54
C ILE A 83 9.08 -1.71 -2.88
N GLU A 84 9.54 -1.66 -1.64
CA GLU A 84 9.82 -2.84 -0.84
C GLU A 84 9.05 -2.76 0.47
N LEU A 85 8.36 -3.84 0.81
CA LEU A 85 7.62 -4.00 2.06
C LEU A 85 8.12 -5.24 2.78
N THR A 86 8.47 -5.08 4.04
CA THR A 86 8.81 -6.20 4.91
C THR A 86 7.70 -6.44 5.92
N GLN A 87 7.18 -7.65 5.93
CA GLN A 87 6.28 -8.15 6.97
C GLN A 87 7.11 -8.58 8.17
N GLU A 88 6.80 -8.02 9.34
CA GLU A 88 7.36 -8.52 10.59
C GLU A 88 6.91 -9.95 10.86
N LYS A 89 7.74 -10.65 11.61
CA LYS A 89 7.57 -12.06 11.92
C LYS A 89 6.16 -12.42 12.35
N SER A 90 5.59 -13.34 11.61
CA SER A 90 4.49 -14.14 12.15
C SER A 90 5.05 -15.02 13.28
N SER A 91 4.34 -15.04 14.41
CA SER A 91 4.71 -15.79 15.63
C SER A 91 4.92 -17.30 15.40
N ASN A 92 4.56 -17.84 14.24
CA ASN A 92 4.58 -19.27 13.97
C ASN A 92 5.89 -19.80 13.38
N ASN A 93 6.69 -18.99 12.64
CA ASN A 93 7.86 -19.52 11.94
C ASN A 93 9.16 -18.72 12.16
N GLY A 94 9.12 -17.58 12.87
CA GLY A 94 10.32 -16.75 13.11
C GLY A 94 10.96 -16.15 11.84
N LEU A 95 10.29 -16.25 10.69
CA LEU A 95 10.75 -15.73 9.40
C LEU A 95 10.08 -14.38 9.10
N SER A 96 10.86 -13.46 8.54
CA SER A 96 10.33 -12.24 7.90
C SER A 96 10.16 -12.50 6.41
N LEU A 97 9.10 -11.93 5.82
CA LEU A 97 8.85 -11.92 4.39
C LEU A 97 9.08 -10.51 3.88
N THR A 98 9.96 -10.36 2.91
CA THR A 98 10.14 -9.11 2.17
C THR A 98 9.58 -9.30 0.76
N TYR A 99 8.68 -8.42 0.40
CA TYR A 99 8.16 -8.27 -0.95
C TYR A 99 8.74 -7.01 -1.58
N ARG A 100 9.29 -7.15 -2.76
CA ARG A 100 9.81 -6.04 -3.56
C ARG A 100 9.12 -6.03 -4.92
N THR A 101 8.65 -4.87 -5.34
CA THR A 101 8.17 -4.66 -6.71
C THR A 101 8.94 -3.53 -7.37
N ARG A 102 9.41 -3.77 -8.58
CA ARG A 102 9.95 -2.77 -9.49
C ARG A 102 8.93 -2.53 -10.59
N ILE A 103 8.62 -1.26 -10.83
CA ILE A 103 7.67 -0.83 -11.87
C ILE A 103 8.47 -0.07 -12.92
N GLU A 104 8.45 -0.59 -14.13
CA GLU A 104 9.05 -0.01 -15.33
C GLU A 104 7.95 0.20 -16.37
N ASN A 105 8.26 0.83 -17.49
CA ASN A 105 7.32 0.92 -18.61
C ASN A 105 7.89 0.20 -19.84
N ASP A 106 6.97 -0.38 -20.61
CA ASP A 106 7.29 -0.90 -21.93
C ASP A 106 7.39 0.23 -22.97
N ILE A 107 7.65 -0.11 -24.24
CA ILE A 107 7.74 0.84 -25.35
C ILE A 107 6.44 1.61 -25.63
N ASN A 108 5.31 1.16 -25.10
CA ASN A 108 3.99 1.79 -25.23
C ASN A 108 3.58 2.54 -23.94
N ASP A 109 4.53 2.77 -23.02
CA ASP A 109 4.31 3.37 -21.69
C ASP A 109 3.29 2.58 -20.82
N GLN A 110 3.25 1.24 -21.01
CA GLN A 110 2.45 0.36 -20.16
C GLN A 110 3.31 -0.18 -19.00
N PRO A 111 2.76 -0.27 -17.79
CA PRO A 111 3.52 -0.74 -16.64
C PRO A 111 3.91 -2.23 -16.78
N LEU A 112 5.16 -2.50 -16.44
CA LEU A 112 5.73 -3.82 -16.26
C LEU A 112 6.19 -3.99 -14.82
N TYR A 113 5.82 -5.08 -14.20
CA TYR A 113 6.16 -5.40 -12.81
C TYR A 113 7.20 -6.51 -12.79
N THR A 114 8.31 -6.27 -12.11
CA THR A 114 9.24 -7.30 -11.66
C THR A 114 9.07 -7.41 -10.15
N GLU A 115 8.67 -8.59 -9.68
CA GLU A 115 8.35 -8.82 -8.27
C GLU A 115 9.34 -9.81 -7.67
N GLU A 116 9.65 -9.65 -6.40
CA GLU A 116 10.56 -10.52 -5.67
C GLU A 116 9.99 -10.83 -4.29
N LEU A 117 10.06 -12.09 -3.91
CA LEU A 117 9.81 -12.57 -2.55
C LEU A 117 11.11 -13.06 -1.92
N THR A 118 11.40 -12.58 -0.73
CA THR A 118 12.56 -12.98 0.06
C THR A 118 12.12 -13.40 1.45
N PHE A 119 12.57 -14.58 1.89
CA PHE A 119 12.37 -15.07 3.25
C PHE A 119 13.69 -15.04 4.00
N GLN A 120 13.66 -14.46 5.19
CA GLN A 120 14.84 -14.28 6.02
C GLN A 120 14.55 -14.64 7.47
N ASP A 121 15.52 -15.30 8.13
CA ASP A 121 15.51 -15.49 9.57
C ASP A 121 16.25 -14.35 10.31
N ASN A 122 16.30 -14.43 11.63
CA ASN A 122 16.94 -13.41 12.48
C ASN A 122 18.47 -13.46 12.50
N SER A 123 19.10 -14.40 11.82
CA SER A 123 20.53 -14.64 11.97
C SER A 123 21.41 -13.66 11.20
N GLY A 124 20.78 -12.80 10.35
CA GLY A 124 21.50 -11.85 9.49
C GLY A 124 22.32 -12.51 8.38
N THR A 125 22.15 -13.82 8.19
CA THR A 125 22.74 -14.62 7.11
C THR A 125 22.01 -14.36 5.78
N PRO A 126 22.56 -14.80 4.64
CA PRO A 126 21.87 -14.66 3.36
C PRO A 126 20.45 -15.22 3.46
N PRO A 127 19.48 -14.66 2.68
CA PRO A 127 18.09 -15.09 2.74
C PRO A 127 17.97 -16.59 2.54
N LEU A 128 17.11 -17.24 3.30
CA LEU A 128 16.84 -18.68 3.20
C LEU A 128 16.23 -19.03 1.84
N PHE A 129 15.49 -18.10 1.27
CA PHE A 129 14.84 -18.26 -0.02
C PHE A 129 14.65 -16.89 -0.67
N ARG A 130 14.87 -16.83 -1.99
CA ARG A 130 14.64 -15.64 -2.80
C ARG A 130 14.13 -16.09 -4.17
N GLN A 131 13.05 -15.50 -4.61
CA GLN A 131 12.48 -15.76 -5.93
C GLN A 131 12.01 -14.48 -6.59
N GLU A 132 12.43 -14.28 -7.84
CA GLU A 132 12.04 -13.17 -8.69
C GLU A 132 11.06 -13.64 -9.76
N PHE A 133 10.10 -12.79 -10.11
CA PHE A 133 9.06 -13.00 -11.09
C PHE A 133 8.96 -11.79 -12.02
N GLY A 134 8.72 -12.02 -13.30
CA GLY A 134 8.51 -10.96 -14.29
C GLY A 134 9.71 -10.77 -15.21
N PRO A 135 9.73 -9.67 -15.97
CA PRO A 135 8.70 -8.62 -16.01
C PRO A 135 7.35 -9.08 -16.59
N SER A 136 6.25 -8.59 -16.04
CA SER A 136 4.89 -8.94 -16.43
C SER A 136 3.94 -7.75 -16.22
N GLN A 137 2.85 -7.67 -16.99
CA GLN A 137 1.76 -6.70 -16.78
C GLN A 137 0.81 -7.10 -15.65
N HIS A 138 0.95 -8.29 -15.12
CA HIS A 138 0.14 -8.82 -14.02
C HIS A 138 1.00 -9.27 -12.86
N SER A 139 0.52 -9.04 -11.65
CA SER A 139 1.20 -9.48 -10.43
C SER A 139 1.35 -10.99 -10.36
N ALA A 140 2.57 -11.44 -10.10
CA ALA A 140 2.87 -12.83 -9.83
C ALA A 140 2.30 -13.27 -8.48
N ILE A 141 2.34 -12.37 -7.48
CA ILE A 141 1.80 -12.64 -6.14
C ILE A 141 0.31 -12.95 -6.20
N GLN A 142 -0.47 -12.19 -6.97
CA GLN A 142 -1.88 -12.47 -7.15
C GLN A 142 -2.13 -13.83 -7.82
N ARG A 143 -1.31 -14.23 -8.78
CA ARG A 143 -1.41 -15.57 -9.39
C ARG A 143 -1.12 -16.68 -8.38
N ILE A 144 -0.09 -16.51 -7.55
CA ILE A 144 0.25 -17.46 -6.48
C ILE A 144 -0.90 -17.57 -5.49
N ALA A 145 -1.54 -16.45 -5.11
CA ALA A 145 -2.69 -16.44 -4.20
C ALA A 145 -3.93 -17.18 -4.76
N CYS A 146 -4.01 -17.35 -6.06
CA CYS A 146 -5.09 -18.10 -6.72
C CYS A 146 -4.74 -19.60 -6.93
N ASP A 147 -3.55 -20.05 -6.55
CA ASP A 147 -3.10 -21.43 -6.71
C ASP A 147 -2.68 -22.08 -5.37
N PRO A 148 -3.62 -22.73 -4.66
CA PRO A 148 -3.33 -23.39 -3.38
C PRO A 148 -2.26 -24.51 -3.46
N ALA A 149 -1.94 -25.00 -4.67
CA ALA A 149 -0.90 -26.00 -4.86
C ALA A 149 0.51 -25.40 -4.99
N HIS A 150 0.61 -24.09 -5.14
CA HIS A 150 1.89 -23.41 -5.25
C HIS A 150 2.65 -23.41 -3.91
N GLU A 151 3.95 -23.70 -3.94
CA GLU A 151 4.80 -23.80 -2.71
C GLU A 151 4.80 -22.52 -1.85
N LEU A 152 4.64 -21.35 -2.46
CA LEU A 152 4.60 -20.06 -1.77
C LEU A 152 3.19 -19.59 -1.37
N TYR A 153 2.15 -20.39 -1.64
CA TYR A 153 0.76 -20.01 -1.40
C TYR A 153 0.53 -19.51 0.04
N GLY A 154 0.92 -20.30 1.04
CA GLY A 154 0.68 -19.95 2.45
C GLY A 154 1.34 -18.65 2.90
N ALA A 155 2.51 -18.33 2.35
CA ALA A 155 3.20 -17.09 2.63
C ALA A 155 2.50 -15.89 1.99
N VAL A 156 2.15 -16.03 0.71
CA VAL A 156 1.45 -15.00 -0.06
C VAL A 156 0.04 -14.77 0.50
N GLU A 157 -0.70 -15.83 0.85
CA GLU A 157 -2.02 -15.75 1.49
C GLU A 157 -1.99 -14.93 2.79
N SER A 158 -0.92 -15.02 3.57
CA SER A 158 -0.77 -14.23 4.80
C SER A 158 -0.35 -12.78 4.54
N PHE A 159 0.35 -12.51 3.45
CA PHE A 159 0.89 -11.20 3.11
C PHE A 159 -0.10 -10.31 2.36
N ILE A 160 -0.86 -10.85 1.40
CA ILE A 160 -1.81 -10.07 0.59
C ILE A 160 -2.78 -9.25 1.44
N PRO A 161 -3.44 -9.78 2.48
CA PRO A 161 -4.36 -8.99 3.30
C PRO A 161 -3.71 -7.78 3.97
N LEU A 162 -2.43 -7.87 4.33
CA LEU A 162 -1.69 -6.74 4.91
C LEU A 162 -1.53 -5.60 3.91
N VAL A 163 -1.18 -5.92 2.66
CA VAL A 163 -0.96 -4.94 1.61
C VAL A 163 -2.29 -4.42 1.07
N SER A 164 -3.25 -5.29 0.77
CA SER A 164 -4.57 -4.89 0.25
C SER A 164 -5.40 -4.12 1.28
N SER A 165 -5.06 -4.20 2.57
CA SER A 165 -5.70 -3.39 3.61
C SER A 165 -5.13 -1.97 3.72
N CYS A 166 -4.00 -1.67 3.05
CA CYS A 166 -3.42 -0.34 3.03
C CYS A 166 -4.37 0.62 2.30
N ARG A 167 -5.03 1.49 3.06
CA ARG A 167 -5.98 2.48 2.54
C ARG A 167 -5.49 3.88 2.82
N VAL A 168 -5.58 4.74 1.82
CA VAL A 168 -5.24 6.15 1.93
C VAL A 168 -6.52 6.94 2.07
N PHE A 169 -6.58 7.79 3.10
CA PHE A 169 -7.70 8.68 3.37
C PHE A 169 -7.25 10.13 3.25
N HIS A 170 -8.08 10.95 2.58
CA HIS A 170 -7.87 12.38 2.41
C HIS A 170 -9.07 13.13 3.01
N PHE A 171 -8.94 13.57 4.25
CA PHE A 171 -10.01 14.30 4.99
C PHE A 171 -9.69 15.79 5.12
N ASP A 172 -8.76 16.29 4.34
CA ASP A 172 -8.23 17.64 4.41
C ASP A 172 -9.07 18.69 3.66
N ASP A 173 -10.04 18.28 2.85
CA ASP A 173 -10.97 19.19 2.19
C ASP A 173 -11.96 19.76 3.20
N VAL A 174 -11.79 21.05 3.54
CA VAL A 174 -12.67 21.82 4.45
C VAL A 174 -13.62 22.76 3.69
N SER A 175 -13.63 22.72 2.34
CA SER A 175 -14.50 23.55 1.51
C SER A 175 -15.99 23.32 1.80
N ALA A 176 -16.83 24.25 1.35
CA ALA A 176 -18.28 24.09 1.50
C ALA A 176 -18.82 22.85 0.75
N ASN A 177 -18.14 22.44 -0.33
CA ASN A 177 -18.50 21.31 -1.18
C ASN A 177 -17.70 20.04 -0.86
N ALA A 178 -16.99 20.01 0.29
CA ALA A 178 -16.22 18.84 0.69
C ALA A 178 -17.10 17.58 0.71
N PRO A 179 -16.65 16.44 0.15
CA PRO A 179 -17.44 15.20 0.12
C PRO A 179 -17.96 14.77 1.50
N VAL A 180 -17.15 14.96 2.53
CA VAL A 180 -17.49 14.66 3.94
C VAL A 180 -18.72 15.43 4.46
N LYS A 181 -19.08 16.55 3.84
CA LYS A 181 -20.25 17.37 4.19
C LYS A 181 -21.50 17.03 3.36
N GLY A 182 -21.36 16.10 2.42
CA GLY A 182 -22.44 15.68 1.53
C GLY A 182 -23.43 14.74 2.22
N PHE A 183 -24.40 14.29 1.43
CA PHE A 183 -25.38 13.29 1.86
C PHE A 183 -24.86 11.89 1.52
N SER A 184 -24.88 10.99 2.49
CA SER A 184 -24.58 9.57 2.27
C SER A 184 -25.84 8.78 2.07
N THR A 185 -25.82 7.80 1.17
CA THR A 185 -26.93 6.86 1.00
C THR A 185 -26.88 5.80 2.11
N VAL A 186 -28.02 5.52 2.74
CA VAL A 186 -28.13 4.40 3.68
C VAL A 186 -27.83 3.11 2.94
N GLY A 187 -26.87 2.31 3.48
CA GLY A 187 -26.36 1.09 2.81
C GLY A 187 -25.00 1.26 2.11
N ASP A 188 -24.51 2.49 1.96
CA ASP A 188 -23.12 2.75 1.54
C ASP A 188 -22.18 2.75 2.79
N ASP A 189 -22.13 1.61 3.46
CA ASP A 189 -21.58 1.46 4.80
C ASP A 189 -20.61 0.27 4.95
N ILE A 190 -20.29 -0.41 3.83
CA ILE A 190 -19.43 -1.60 3.85
C ILE A 190 -17.99 -1.22 4.24
N TYR A 191 -17.48 -0.09 3.74
CA TYR A 191 -16.17 0.46 4.07
C TYR A 191 -16.21 2.00 3.99
N LEU A 192 -15.32 2.65 4.74
CA LEU A 192 -15.17 4.10 4.66
C LEU A 192 -14.46 4.47 3.35
N ARG A 193 -15.02 5.41 2.58
CA ARG A 193 -14.42 5.93 1.35
C ARG A 193 -13.20 6.81 1.66
N SER A 194 -12.29 6.91 0.73
CA SER A 194 -11.03 7.65 0.88
C SER A 194 -11.22 9.16 1.12
N ASP A 195 -12.32 9.73 0.63
CA ASP A 195 -12.71 11.13 0.78
C ASP A 195 -13.74 11.37 1.89
N ALA A 196 -14.11 10.31 2.61
CA ALA A 196 -15.13 10.32 3.65
C ALA A 196 -16.54 10.73 3.20
N GLU A 197 -16.86 10.68 1.90
CA GLU A 197 -18.21 11.00 1.38
C GLU A 197 -19.30 10.21 2.12
N ASN A 198 -19.03 8.95 2.48
CA ASN A 198 -20.01 8.06 3.14
C ASN A 198 -19.83 7.98 4.67
N ILE A 199 -19.12 8.92 5.30
CA ILE A 199 -18.80 8.83 6.75
C ILE A 199 -20.05 8.73 7.63
N ALA A 200 -21.14 9.39 7.25
CA ALA A 200 -22.39 9.36 8.03
C ALA A 200 -23.03 7.97 8.01
N ALA A 201 -23.11 7.31 6.85
CA ALA A 201 -23.63 5.95 6.72
C ALA A 201 -22.71 4.95 7.45
N TYR A 202 -21.40 5.08 7.27
CA TYR A 202 -20.41 4.23 7.93
C TYR A 202 -20.48 4.34 9.47
N LEU A 203 -20.52 5.56 10.03
CA LEU A 203 -20.65 5.76 11.48
C LEU A 203 -21.99 5.29 12.02
N LEU A 204 -23.08 5.38 11.24
CA LEU A 204 -24.36 4.83 11.61
C LEU A 204 -24.28 3.30 11.79
N LYS A 205 -23.62 2.61 10.85
CA LYS A 205 -23.35 1.18 10.95
C LYS A 205 -22.48 0.85 12.16
N VAL A 206 -21.35 1.53 12.34
CA VAL A 206 -20.47 1.33 13.51
C VAL A 206 -21.25 1.51 14.82
N ARG A 207 -22.15 2.51 14.90
CA ARG A 207 -22.99 2.70 16.08
C ARG A 207 -23.92 1.54 16.35
N ASN A 208 -24.49 0.94 15.30
CA ASN A 208 -25.46 -0.13 15.42
C ASN A 208 -24.80 -1.48 15.70
N ASP A 209 -23.72 -1.80 14.99
CA ASP A 209 -23.07 -3.11 15.03
C ASP A 209 -21.94 -3.17 16.08
N HIS A 210 -21.30 -2.02 16.37
CA HIS A 210 -20.14 -1.91 17.26
C HIS A 210 -20.24 -0.67 18.17
N PRO A 211 -21.23 -0.60 19.08
CA PRO A 211 -21.50 0.61 19.88
C PRO A 211 -20.33 1.06 20.74
N GLU A 212 -19.51 0.13 21.24
CA GLU A 212 -18.31 0.46 22.03
C GLU A 212 -17.25 1.17 21.19
N HIS A 213 -17.04 0.77 19.92
CA HIS A 213 -16.12 1.46 19.00
C HIS A 213 -16.65 2.86 18.67
N TYR A 214 -17.95 2.99 18.44
CA TYR A 214 -18.57 4.30 18.21
C TYR A 214 -18.37 5.25 19.40
N GLN A 215 -18.56 4.75 20.64
CA GLN A 215 -18.33 5.56 21.84
C GLN A 215 -16.86 6.03 21.98
N ARG A 216 -15.89 5.19 21.61
CA ARG A 216 -14.47 5.57 21.58
C ARG A 216 -14.23 6.69 20.59
N ILE A 217 -14.79 6.61 19.38
CA ILE A 217 -14.69 7.67 18.36
C ILE A 217 -15.29 8.98 18.89
N VAL A 218 -16.52 8.94 19.44
CA VAL A 218 -17.19 10.13 19.99
C VAL A 218 -16.39 10.76 21.13
N SER A 219 -15.78 9.93 21.99
CA SER A 219 -14.96 10.42 23.10
C SER A 219 -13.65 11.05 22.67
N ALA A 220 -13.08 10.60 21.53
CA ALA A 220 -11.85 11.16 20.98
C ALA A 220 -12.06 12.51 20.26
N VAL A 221 -13.30 12.81 19.83
CA VAL A 221 -13.65 14.05 19.10
C VAL A 221 -14.16 15.16 20.05
N ARG A 222 -14.56 14.82 21.27
CA ARG A 222 -15.01 15.76 22.31
C ARG A 222 -13.86 16.25 23.18
#